data_7c2c6e3ef17b6857deb85d8ec50ea666
#
_entry.id   7c2c6e3ef17b6857deb85d8ec50ea666
#
_cell.length_a   1.000
_cell.length_b   1.000
_cell.length_c   1.000
_cell.angle_alpha   90.00
_cell.angle_beta   90.00
_cell.angle_gamma   90.00
#
_symmetry.space_group_name_H-M   'P 1'
#
loop_
_entity.id
_entity.type
_entity.pdbx_description
1 polymer ?
#
loop_
_entity_poly.entity_id
_entity_poly.type
_entity_poly.pdbx_seq_one_letter_code
_entity_poly.pdbx_strand_id
1 'polypeptide(L)'
;MASSPCGGYTYCHMALPELRLAENVAGNFYVDNTCIDCDLCRQIAPDVFTSAGDQSVVSRQPQTPDGEFAALKALVTCPTASIGTVDHLSAKEAVAAYPEAIDQNVCFNGFASESSYGASSYLIVRPEGNVLVDSPRFARPLVKRIEELGGVRMMFLTHRDDVADHEKWAGHFNAQRVMHRDDIHRAVTGIERPLTGCDPIKLEDDLVAVPTPGHTRGHTVLLYRNRYLFSGDHLWWSANYKSLHASSNVCWYSWSEQIRSMEKLLDYEFEWVLPGHGRRARLNDREMMNQLESAIARMKSQSRLAG
;
A
#
# COMPACT_ATOMS: atom_id res chain seq x y z
N MET A 1 -19.85 36.48 27.05
CA MET A 1 -19.73 35.85 25.74
C MET A 1 -18.26 35.86 25.40
N ALA A 2 -17.58 34.74 25.61
CA ALA A 2 -16.17 34.60 25.32
C ALA A 2 -16.08 33.51 24.23
N SER A 3 -15.62 33.94 23.04
CA SER A 3 -15.36 33.08 21.88
C SER A 3 -14.02 32.39 22.06
N SER A 4 -14.03 31.06 22.23
CA SER A 4 -12.83 30.24 22.17
C SER A 4 -12.39 30.03 20.70
N PRO A 5 -11.10 30.15 20.38
CA PRO A 5 -10.59 29.78 19.07
C PRO A 5 -10.25 28.29 19.08
N CYS A 6 -11.15 27.47 18.55
CA CYS A 6 -10.84 26.09 18.21
C CYS A 6 -10.05 26.05 16.90
N GLY A 7 -8.73 26.02 16.99
CA GLY A 7 -7.86 25.58 15.91
C GLY A 7 -8.14 24.10 15.63
N GLY A 8 -8.55 23.76 14.41
CA GLY A 8 -8.93 22.41 14.00
C GLY A 8 -7.77 21.42 14.04
N TYR A 9 -7.62 20.72 15.13
CA TYR A 9 -6.91 19.45 15.17
C TYR A 9 -7.94 18.38 14.82
N THR A 10 -7.81 17.77 13.67
CA THR A 10 -8.50 16.53 13.37
C THR A 10 -8.02 15.51 14.42
N TYR A 11 -8.91 15.15 15.35
CA TYR A 11 -8.66 14.10 16.32
C TYR A 11 -8.31 12.84 15.53
N CYS A 12 -7.10 12.33 15.69
CA CYS A 12 -6.74 10.99 15.31
C CYS A 12 -7.67 10.10 16.15
N HIS A 13 -8.65 9.45 15.51
CA HIS A 13 -9.51 8.49 16.18
C HIS A 13 -8.58 7.39 16.72
N MET A 14 -8.47 7.28 18.02
CA MET A 14 -7.81 6.14 18.69
C MET A 14 -8.85 5.04 18.81
N ALA A 15 -8.41 3.78 18.70
CA ALA A 15 -9.27 2.62 18.95
C ALA A 15 -10.00 2.77 20.29
N LEU A 16 -11.29 2.46 20.29
CA LEU A 16 -12.15 2.63 21.44
C LEU A 16 -12.31 1.30 22.20
N PRO A 17 -11.93 1.24 23.51
CA PRO A 17 -12.03 0.01 24.28
C PRO A 17 -13.45 -0.58 24.34
N GLU A 18 -14.47 0.28 24.35
CA GLU A 18 -15.89 -0.11 24.34
C GLU A 18 -16.35 -0.73 23.02
N LEU A 19 -15.60 -0.51 21.93
CA LEU A 19 -15.86 -1.11 20.62
C LEU A 19 -14.94 -2.31 20.34
N ARG A 20 -14.16 -2.75 21.33
CA ARG A 20 -13.26 -3.89 21.23
C ARG A 20 -14.00 -5.13 20.74
N LEU A 21 -13.48 -5.78 19.71
CA LEU A 21 -14.01 -7.05 19.20
C LEU A 21 -13.91 -8.15 20.27
N ALA A 22 -14.96 -8.95 20.39
CA ALA A 22 -15.05 -10.03 21.39
C ALA A 22 -14.04 -11.16 21.12
N GLU A 23 -13.65 -11.34 19.88
CA GLU A 23 -12.69 -12.34 19.41
C GLU A 23 -11.22 -12.02 19.75
N ASN A 24 -10.94 -10.78 20.22
CA ASN A 24 -9.59 -10.49 20.73
C ASN A 24 -9.30 -11.29 21.99
N VAL A 25 -8.12 -11.90 22.07
CA VAL A 25 -7.66 -12.48 23.35
C VAL A 25 -7.48 -11.39 24.41
N ALA A 26 -7.67 -11.76 25.67
CA ALA A 26 -7.46 -10.84 26.79
C ALA A 26 -6.02 -10.31 26.82
N GLY A 27 -5.86 -9.02 27.20
CA GLY A 27 -4.56 -8.36 27.32
C GLY A 27 -4.57 -6.92 26.83
N ASN A 28 -3.38 -6.37 26.65
CA ASN A 28 -3.17 -4.95 26.42
C ASN A 28 -3.57 -4.51 25.02
N PHE A 29 -3.09 -5.22 23.98
CA PHE A 29 -3.46 -4.91 22.59
C PHE A 29 -4.88 -5.41 22.27
N TYR A 30 -5.61 -4.64 21.47
CA TYR A 30 -6.92 -5.00 20.96
C TYR A 30 -7.18 -4.36 19.59
N VAL A 31 -8.12 -4.93 18.85
CA VAL A 31 -8.71 -4.34 17.64
C VAL A 31 -10.17 -4.03 17.94
N ASP A 32 -10.65 -2.87 17.54
CA ASP A 32 -12.06 -2.49 17.64
C ASP A 32 -12.83 -2.74 16.33
N ASN A 33 -14.14 -2.54 16.37
CA ASN A 33 -15.04 -2.85 15.26
C ASN A 33 -14.99 -1.86 14.08
N THR A 34 -14.10 -0.85 14.13
CA THR A 34 -13.82 0.04 13.00
C THR A 34 -12.82 -0.56 12.00
N CYS A 35 -12.31 -1.78 12.26
CA CYS A 35 -11.40 -2.49 11.38
C CYS A 35 -12.04 -2.78 10.02
N ILE A 36 -11.34 -2.41 8.93
CA ILE A 36 -11.78 -2.58 7.54
C ILE A 36 -11.13 -3.78 6.82
N ASP A 37 -10.50 -4.69 7.54
CA ASP A 37 -9.86 -5.91 7.02
C ASP A 37 -8.76 -5.70 5.96
N CYS A 38 -7.99 -4.62 6.04
CA CYS A 38 -6.94 -4.30 5.08
C CYS A 38 -5.68 -5.21 5.12
N ASP A 39 -5.60 -6.18 6.02
CA ASP A 39 -4.49 -7.16 6.23
C ASP A 39 -3.15 -6.57 6.71
N LEU A 40 -2.93 -5.26 6.75
CA LEU A 40 -1.62 -4.68 7.06
C LEU A 40 -1.06 -5.10 8.43
N CYS A 41 -1.89 -5.14 9.46
CA CYS A 41 -1.47 -5.57 10.79
C CYS A 41 -1.00 -7.02 10.81
N ARG A 42 -1.65 -7.91 10.05
CA ARG A 42 -1.29 -9.32 9.91
C ARG A 42 -0.01 -9.53 9.10
N GLN A 43 0.35 -8.56 8.24
CA GLN A 43 1.63 -8.55 7.53
C GLN A 43 2.78 -8.07 8.42
N ILE A 44 2.54 -7.04 9.25
CA ILE A 44 3.56 -6.40 10.09
C ILE A 44 3.84 -7.21 11.36
N ALA A 45 2.78 -7.74 11.99
CA ALA A 45 2.88 -8.50 13.25
C ALA A 45 2.03 -9.79 13.17
N PRO A 46 2.40 -10.77 12.31
CA PRO A 46 1.63 -11.99 12.08
C PRO A 46 1.49 -12.89 13.30
N ASP A 47 2.40 -12.79 14.28
CA ASP A 47 2.33 -13.54 15.53
C ASP A 47 1.32 -12.96 16.53
N VAL A 48 0.85 -11.72 16.29
CA VAL A 48 -0.09 -11.00 17.14
C VAL A 48 -1.48 -10.97 16.53
N PHE A 49 -1.58 -10.63 15.24
CA PHE A 49 -2.84 -10.42 14.54
C PHE A 49 -3.21 -11.55 13.60
N THR A 50 -4.49 -11.93 13.61
CA THR A 50 -5.06 -12.89 12.66
C THR A 50 -6.38 -12.37 12.09
N SER A 51 -6.90 -13.02 11.04
CA SER A 51 -8.23 -12.75 10.50
C SER A 51 -9.30 -13.43 11.35
N ALA A 52 -10.40 -12.74 11.56
CA ALA A 52 -11.62 -13.25 12.15
C ALA A 52 -12.83 -12.67 11.38
N GLY A 53 -13.39 -13.48 10.46
CA GLY A 53 -14.40 -12.98 9.52
C GLY A 53 -13.85 -11.89 8.62
N ASP A 54 -14.53 -10.75 8.59
CA ASP A 54 -14.20 -9.57 7.78
C ASP A 54 -13.37 -8.54 8.57
N GLN A 55 -12.66 -8.96 9.62
CA GLN A 55 -11.85 -8.08 10.47
C GLN A 55 -10.57 -8.78 10.92
N SER A 56 -9.61 -8.01 11.39
CA SER A 56 -8.45 -8.51 12.12
C SER A 56 -8.72 -8.50 13.61
N VAL A 57 -8.12 -9.44 14.35
CA VAL A 57 -8.17 -9.50 15.81
C VAL A 57 -6.80 -9.81 16.37
N VAL A 58 -6.58 -9.51 17.65
CA VAL A 58 -5.41 -9.97 18.40
C VAL A 58 -5.65 -11.44 18.79
N SER A 59 -4.92 -12.35 18.16
CA SER A 59 -4.98 -13.78 18.48
C SER A 59 -4.00 -14.20 19.56
N ARG A 60 -2.94 -13.39 19.77
CA ARG A 60 -1.94 -13.57 20.81
C ARG A 60 -1.38 -12.22 21.22
N GLN A 61 -1.29 -11.95 22.52
CA GLN A 61 -0.57 -10.77 23.01
C GLN A 61 0.93 -10.92 22.72
N PRO A 62 1.65 -9.83 22.39
CA PRO A 62 3.10 -9.91 22.19
C PRO A 62 3.80 -10.38 23.46
N GLN A 63 4.77 -11.28 23.31
CA GLN A 63 5.50 -11.90 24.42
C GLN A 63 6.96 -11.43 24.51
N THR A 64 7.42 -10.66 23.54
CA THR A 64 8.79 -10.16 23.43
C THR A 64 8.78 -8.66 23.08
N PRO A 65 9.85 -7.91 23.41
CA PRO A 65 9.98 -6.52 22.99
C PRO A 65 9.86 -6.34 21.47
N ASP A 66 10.40 -7.24 20.66
CA ASP A 66 10.30 -7.20 19.20
C ASP A 66 8.86 -7.42 18.73
N GLY A 67 8.13 -8.34 19.36
CA GLY A 67 6.71 -8.58 19.10
C GLY A 67 5.84 -7.36 19.46
N GLU A 68 6.12 -6.71 20.59
CA GLU A 68 5.45 -5.49 21.00
C GLU A 68 5.76 -4.34 20.03
N PHE A 69 7.00 -4.18 19.64
CA PHE A 69 7.41 -3.19 18.65
C PHE A 69 6.73 -3.41 17.30
N ALA A 70 6.64 -4.66 16.82
CA ALA A 70 5.91 -5.01 15.61
C ALA A 70 4.41 -4.67 15.72
N ALA A 71 3.77 -4.97 16.86
CA ALA A 71 2.38 -4.63 17.10
C ALA A 71 2.15 -3.11 17.17
N LEU A 72 3.07 -2.35 17.74
CA LEU A 72 3.04 -0.87 17.72
C LEU A 72 3.25 -0.31 16.30
N LYS A 73 4.09 -0.93 15.46
CA LYS A 73 4.20 -0.57 14.04
C LYS A 73 2.88 -0.82 13.30
N ALA A 74 2.21 -1.93 13.58
CA ALA A 74 0.90 -2.23 13.02
C ALA A 74 -0.16 -1.19 13.45
N LEU A 75 -0.14 -0.76 14.72
CA LEU A 75 -1.00 0.31 15.22
C LEU A 75 -0.78 1.62 14.46
N VAL A 76 0.47 2.04 14.25
CA VAL A 76 0.82 3.27 13.49
C VAL A 76 0.36 3.18 12.04
N THR A 77 0.46 2.00 11.44
CA THR A 77 0.11 1.77 10.03
C THR A 77 -1.41 1.67 9.83
N CYS A 78 -2.17 1.27 10.86
CA CYS A 78 -3.61 1.04 10.73
C CYS A 78 -4.34 2.26 10.13
N PRO A 79 -5.04 2.11 8.98
CA PRO A 79 -5.68 3.23 8.27
C PRO A 79 -6.81 3.86 9.07
N THR A 80 -7.57 3.05 9.79
CA THR A 80 -8.74 3.44 10.59
C THR A 80 -8.42 3.66 12.07
N ALA A 81 -7.14 3.50 12.47
CA ALA A 81 -6.70 3.55 13.86
C ALA A 81 -7.47 2.58 14.80
N SER A 82 -7.92 1.44 14.25
CA SER A 82 -8.70 0.42 14.98
C SER A 82 -7.86 -0.43 15.95
N ILE A 83 -6.54 -0.24 16.01
CA ILE A 83 -5.68 -0.98 16.95
C ILE A 83 -5.38 -0.07 18.12
N GLY A 84 -5.62 -0.58 19.35
CA GLY A 84 -5.39 0.16 20.59
C GLY A 84 -4.62 -0.65 21.63
N THR A 85 -4.19 0.05 22.69
CA THR A 85 -3.59 -0.53 23.88
C THR A 85 -4.30 0.01 25.15
N VAL A 86 -4.59 -0.87 26.10
CA VAL A 86 -5.25 -0.49 27.37
C VAL A 86 -4.35 0.43 28.21
N ASP A 87 -3.05 0.13 28.25
CA ASP A 87 -2.08 0.88 29.05
C ASP A 87 -1.49 2.10 28.32
N HIS A 88 -2.06 2.48 27.15
CA HIS A 88 -1.60 3.63 26.36
C HIS A 88 -0.09 3.61 26.09
N LEU A 89 0.43 2.49 25.58
CA LEU A 89 1.85 2.33 25.25
C LEU A 89 2.33 3.42 24.28
N SER A 90 3.57 3.88 24.49
CA SER A 90 4.17 4.86 23.59
C SER A 90 4.52 4.24 22.22
N ALA A 91 3.93 4.76 21.16
CA ALA A 91 4.26 4.37 19.79
C ALA A 91 5.43 5.20 19.18
N LYS A 92 6.17 5.99 19.98
CA LYS A 92 7.20 6.93 19.48
C LYS A 92 8.26 6.24 18.62
N GLU A 93 8.76 5.10 19.06
CA GLU A 93 9.79 4.33 18.33
C GLU A 93 9.20 3.71 17.05
N ALA A 94 7.98 3.17 17.12
CA ALA A 94 7.28 2.64 15.95
C ALA A 94 6.98 3.71 14.89
N VAL A 95 6.62 4.92 15.32
CA VAL A 95 6.47 6.09 14.43
C VAL A 95 7.80 6.44 13.76
N ALA A 96 8.90 6.44 14.51
CA ALA A 96 10.24 6.77 14.00
C ALA A 96 10.82 5.70 13.07
N ALA A 97 10.27 4.48 13.08
CA ALA A 97 10.71 3.40 12.20
C ALA A 97 10.28 3.59 10.72
N TYR A 98 9.34 4.47 10.46
CA TYR A 98 8.87 4.74 9.10
C TYR A 98 9.52 6.00 8.49
N PRO A 99 9.84 5.98 7.18
CA PRO A 99 9.74 4.88 6.22
C PRO A 99 10.68 3.73 6.57
N GLU A 100 10.17 2.50 6.55
CA GLU A 100 10.94 1.29 6.89
C GLU A 100 11.61 0.71 5.65
N ALA A 101 12.92 0.50 5.67
CA ALA A 101 13.64 -0.10 4.56
C ALA A 101 13.16 -1.55 4.30
N ILE A 102 12.78 -1.84 3.06
CA ILE A 102 12.42 -3.19 2.59
C ILE A 102 13.67 -3.88 2.03
N ASP A 103 14.33 -3.20 1.10
CA ASP A 103 15.55 -3.65 0.43
C ASP A 103 16.28 -2.45 -0.16
N GLN A 104 17.60 -2.37 -0.01
CA GLN A 104 18.43 -1.28 -0.50
C GLN A 104 17.85 0.11 -0.20
N ASN A 105 17.41 0.82 -1.23
CA ASN A 105 16.89 2.18 -1.17
C ASN A 105 15.34 2.25 -1.35
N VAL A 106 14.66 1.12 -1.25
CA VAL A 106 13.20 1.02 -1.31
C VAL A 106 12.64 0.85 0.10
N CYS A 107 11.73 1.73 0.49
CA CYS A 107 11.13 1.75 1.82
C CYS A 107 9.60 1.61 1.75
N PHE A 108 9.01 1.01 2.79
CA PHE A 108 7.57 1.01 3.05
C PHE A 108 7.24 2.20 3.97
N ASN A 109 6.27 3.01 3.59
CA ASN A 109 5.97 4.25 4.31
C ASN A 109 5.20 4.05 5.62
N GLY A 110 4.50 2.93 5.81
CA GLY A 110 3.51 2.83 6.85
C GLY A 110 2.40 3.88 6.67
N PHE A 111 1.78 4.31 7.75
CA PHE A 111 0.78 5.39 7.74
C PHE A 111 -0.26 5.26 6.61
N ALA A 112 -0.84 4.06 6.46
CA ALA A 112 -1.86 3.81 5.45
C ALA A 112 -3.08 4.72 5.65
N SER A 113 -3.82 4.99 4.58
CA SER A 113 -4.99 5.86 4.61
C SER A 113 -6.29 5.07 4.47
N GLU A 114 -7.29 5.44 5.23
CA GLU A 114 -8.64 4.90 5.11
C GLU A 114 -9.25 5.20 3.73
N SER A 115 -8.96 6.39 3.17
CA SER A 115 -9.46 6.79 1.85
C SER A 115 -8.88 5.99 0.68
N SER A 116 -7.80 5.23 0.91
CA SER A 116 -7.25 4.24 -0.02
C SER A 116 -7.41 2.81 0.51
N TYR A 117 -8.42 2.55 1.34
CA TYR A 117 -8.72 1.26 1.94
C TYR A 117 -7.52 0.56 2.60
N GLY A 118 -6.54 1.34 3.06
CA GLY A 118 -5.33 0.81 3.68
C GLY A 118 -4.25 0.37 2.69
N ALA A 119 -4.23 0.91 1.49
CA ALA A 119 -3.19 0.63 0.52
C ALA A 119 -1.79 0.92 1.06
N SER A 120 -0.85 0.06 0.70
CA SER A 120 0.58 0.26 0.92
C SER A 120 1.13 1.31 -0.04
N SER A 121 2.03 2.15 0.47
CA SER A 121 2.78 3.11 -0.34
C SER A 121 4.28 2.96 -0.07
N TYR A 122 5.10 3.40 -1.02
CA TYR A 122 6.53 3.16 -0.98
C TYR A 122 7.32 4.44 -1.27
N LEU A 123 8.53 4.53 -0.73
CA LEU A 123 9.51 5.58 -1.05
C LEU A 123 10.76 4.94 -1.66
N ILE A 124 11.14 5.42 -2.83
CA ILE A 124 12.43 5.11 -3.46
C ILE A 124 13.36 6.28 -3.15
N VAL A 125 14.39 6.04 -2.33
CA VAL A 125 15.38 7.07 -1.99
C VAL A 125 16.49 7.08 -3.01
N ARG A 126 16.67 8.21 -3.75
CA ARG A 126 17.54 8.30 -4.91
C ARG A 126 18.32 9.61 -4.94
N PRO A 127 19.59 9.58 -5.43
CA PRO A 127 20.37 10.81 -5.67
C PRO A 127 19.70 11.77 -6.66
N GLU A 128 19.00 11.24 -7.68
CA GLU A 128 18.28 12.01 -8.71
C GLU A 128 16.99 12.65 -8.19
N GLY A 129 16.64 12.40 -6.92
CA GLY A 129 15.43 12.83 -6.24
C GLY A 129 14.46 11.67 -5.99
N ASN A 130 13.91 11.65 -4.80
CA ASN A 130 13.07 10.55 -4.32
C ASN A 130 11.76 10.44 -5.09
N VAL A 131 11.28 9.20 -5.24
CA VAL A 131 9.98 8.87 -5.84
C VAL A 131 9.07 8.28 -4.77
N LEU A 132 7.92 8.92 -4.54
CA LEU A 132 6.84 8.39 -3.73
C LEU A 132 5.91 7.60 -4.63
N VAL A 133 5.70 6.31 -4.35
CA VAL A 133 4.79 5.44 -5.10
C VAL A 133 3.54 5.23 -4.28
N ASP A 134 2.40 5.64 -4.83
CA ASP A 134 1.10 5.77 -4.18
C ASP A 134 1.13 6.68 -2.95
N SER A 135 -0.04 6.93 -2.35
CA SER A 135 -0.15 7.98 -1.34
C SER A 135 -0.43 7.43 0.05
N PRO A 136 0.51 7.59 0.99
CA PRO A 136 0.20 7.38 2.40
C PRO A 136 -0.63 8.54 2.96
N ARG A 137 -1.21 8.36 4.15
CA ARG A 137 -1.79 9.45 4.94
C ARG A 137 -0.73 10.53 5.19
N PHE A 138 -1.08 11.80 4.97
CA PHE A 138 -0.20 12.94 5.19
C PHE A 138 -0.02 13.21 6.70
N ALA A 139 0.84 12.42 7.33
CA ALA A 139 1.13 12.45 8.76
C ALA A 139 2.43 13.24 9.03
N ARG A 140 2.37 14.24 9.92
CA ARG A 140 3.53 15.09 10.25
C ARG A 140 4.82 14.32 10.57
N PRO A 141 4.81 13.22 11.36
CA PRO A 141 6.03 12.46 11.61
C PRO A 141 6.64 11.87 10.33
N LEU A 142 5.82 11.30 9.44
CA LEU A 142 6.29 10.74 8.17
C LEU A 142 6.82 11.85 7.24
N VAL A 143 6.10 12.98 7.15
CA VAL A 143 6.53 14.15 6.35
C VAL A 143 7.94 14.59 6.78
N LYS A 144 8.15 14.79 8.09
CA LYS A 144 9.46 15.18 8.63
C LYS A 144 10.56 14.17 8.29
N ARG A 145 10.28 12.86 8.39
CA ARG A 145 11.28 11.84 8.04
C ARG A 145 11.60 11.85 6.55
N ILE A 146 10.60 12.06 5.69
CA ILE A 146 10.82 12.17 4.25
C ILE A 146 11.57 13.48 3.90
N GLU A 147 11.32 14.59 4.60
CA GLU A 147 12.15 15.82 4.47
C GLU A 147 13.63 15.54 4.79
N GLU A 148 13.91 14.83 5.89
CA GLU A 148 15.27 14.43 6.29
C GLU A 148 15.96 13.52 5.25
N LEU A 149 15.17 12.76 4.47
CA LEU A 149 15.64 11.91 3.38
C LEU A 149 15.77 12.66 2.03
N GLY A 150 15.51 13.96 1.98
CA GLY A 150 15.64 14.78 0.76
C GLY A 150 14.32 15.12 0.08
N GLY A 151 13.18 14.89 0.73
CA GLY A 151 11.85 15.23 0.23
C GLY A 151 11.34 14.26 -0.85
N VAL A 152 10.37 14.72 -1.64
CA VAL A 152 9.77 13.97 -2.76
C VAL A 152 9.87 14.84 -4.03
N ARG A 153 10.51 14.33 -5.07
CA ARG A 153 10.60 15.00 -6.38
C ARG A 153 9.47 14.57 -7.32
N MET A 154 9.17 13.28 -7.32
CA MET A 154 8.14 12.68 -8.16
C MET A 154 7.19 11.84 -7.29
N MET A 155 5.91 11.90 -7.60
CA MET A 155 4.91 11.03 -7.02
C MET A 155 4.27 10.22 -8.14
N PHE A 156 4.47 8.91 -8.14
CA PHE A 156 3.87 7.99 -9.10
C PHE A 156 2.62 7.38 -8.48
N LEU A 157 1.48 7.60 -9.12
CA LEU A 157 0.19 7.05 -8.72
C LEU A 157 -0.16 5.89 -9.66
N THR A 158 -0.22 4.67 -9.13
CA THR A 158 -0.44 3.46 -9.93
C THR A 158 -1.83 3.45 -10.55
N HIS A 159 -2.83 3.93 -9.81
CA HIS A 159 -4.23 4.01 -10.24
C HIS A 159 -5.01 4.98 -9.34
N ARG A 160 -6.29 5.20 -9.66
CA ARG A 160 -7.13 6.24 -9.07
C ARG A 160 -7.62 5.95 -7.65
N ASP A 161 -7.53 4.71 -7.17
CA ASP A 161 -8.12 4.33 -5.87
C ASP A 161 -7.13 4.54 -4.71
N ASP A 162 -5.81 4.50 -4.97
CA ASP A 162 -4.73 4.63 -3.97
C ASP A 162 -4.11 6.04 -3.89
N VAL A 163 -4.89 7.05 -4.15
CA VAL A 163 -4.41 8.44 -4.25
C VAL A 163 -4.42 9.21 -2.91
N ALA A 164 -5.22 8.78 -1.94
CA ALA A 164 -5.32 9.35 -0.58
C ALA A 164 -5.02 10.86 -0.50
N ASP A 165 -3.99 11.25 0.23
CA ASP A 165 -3.56 12.63 0.45
C ASP A 165 -2.57 13.16 -0.62
N HIS A 166 -2.61 12.64 -1.85
CA HIS A 166 -1.64 12.96 -2.92
C HIS A 166 -1.46 14.46 -3.17
N GLU A 167 -2.54 15.27 -3.04
CA GLU A 167 -2.48 16.72 -3.23
C GLU A 167 -1.66 17.41 -2.14
N LYS A 168 -1.80 16.94 -0.87
CA LYS A 168 -1.03 17.48 0.26
C LYS A 168 0.46 17.14 0.11
N TRP A 169 0.77 15.90 -0.30
CA TRP A 169 2.14 15.48 -0.58
C TRP A 169 2.77 16.28 -1.71
N ALA A 170 2.07 16.40 -2.84
CA ALA A 170 2.54 17.15 -3.99
C ALA A 170 2.71 18.64 -3.66
N GLY A 171 1.75 19.26 -2.97
CA GLY A 171 1.83 20.66 -2.58
C GLY A 171 2.96 20.95 -1.59
N HIS A 172 3.20 20.06 -0.63
CA HIS A 172 4.24 20.25 0.40
C HIS A 172 5.65 20.19 -0.19
N PHE A 173 5.91 19.20 -1.07
CA PHE A 173 7.24 18.99 -1.64
C PHE A 173 7.40 19.63 -3.04
N ASN A 174 6.39 20.25 -3.59
CA ASN A 174 6.34 20.67 -4.99
C ASN A 174 6.67 19.49 -5.94
N ALA A 175 6.14 18.31 -5.62
CA ALA A 175 6.41 17.08 -6.32
C ALA A 175 5.59 16.96 -7.60
N GLN A 176 6.21 16.51 -8.70
CA GLN A 176 5.51 16.22 -9.94
C GLN A 176 4.73 14.90 -9.80
N ARG A 177 3.40 14.95 -9.91
CA ARG A 177 2.57 13.74 -9.93
C ARG A 177 2.50 13.15 -11.33
N VAL A 178 2.71 11.84 -11.40
CA VAL A 178 2.67 11.03 -12.63
C VAL A 178 1.54 10.01 -12.48
N MET A 179 0.64 9.96 -13.46
CA MET A 179 -0.50 9.04 -13.47
C MET A 179 -1.03 8.85 -14.88
N HIS A 180 -1.61 7.69 -15.18
CA HIS A 180 -2.22 7.47 -16.48
C HIS A 180 -3.51 8.29 -16.66
N ARG A 181 -3.67 8.90 -17.83
CA ARG A 181 -4.78 9.81 -18.14
C ARG A 181 -6.16 9.19 -17.94
N ASP A 182 -6.31 7.91 -18.23
CA ASP A 182 -7.59 7.22 -18.15
C ASP A 182 -8.09 7.01 -16.71
N ASP A 183 -7.25 7.26 -15.72
CA ASP A 183 -7.60 7.25 -14.29
C ASP A 183 -7.73 8.65 -13.70
N ILE A 184 -7.45 9.72 -14.48
CA ILE A 184 -7.66 11.09 -14.04
C ILE A 184 -9.14 11.44 -14.19
N HIS A 185 -9.79 11.78 -13.08
CA HIS A 185 -11.21 12.15 -13.04
C HIS A 185 -11.43 13.25 -12.01
N ARG A 186 -12.71 13.64 -11.75
CA ARG A 186 -13.06 14.76 -10.87
C ARG A 186 -12.43 14.74 -9.48
N ALA A 187 -12.19 13.56 -8.91
CA ALA A 187 -11.59 13.41 -7.59
C ALA A 187 -10.05 13.34 -7.63
N VAL A 188 -9.45 13.23 -8.83
CA VAL A 188 -7.99 13.18 -9.02
C VAL A 188 -7.63 14.23 -10.07
N THR A 189 -7.43 15.45 -9.64
CA THR A 189 -7.15 16.59 -10.52
C THR A 189 -5.72 17.11 -10.35
N GLY A 190 -5.31 17.95 -11.27
CA GLY A 190 -4.02 18.65 -11.17
C GLY A 190 -2.79 17.76 -11.36
N ILE A 191 -2.92 16.62 -12.03
CA ILE A 191 -1.78 15.75 -12.35
C ILE A 191 -0.86 16.46 -13.34
N GLU A 192 0.38 16.72 -12.94
CA GLU A 192 1.35 17.52 -13.71
C GLU A 192 1.89 16.76 -14.91
N ARG A 193 2.01 15.42 -14.81
CA ARG A 193 2.52 14.58 -15.90
C ARG A 193 1.57 13.41 -16.19
N PRO A 194 0.49 13.63 -16.95
CA PRO A 194 -0.39 12.55 -17.38
C PRO A 194 0.31 11.65 -18.40
N LEU A 195 0.25 10.32 -18.17
CA LEU A 195 0.71 9.31 -19.11
C LEU A 195 -0.43 8.94 -20.06
N THR A 196 -0.10 8.52 -21.28
CA THR A 196 -1.09 8.13 -22.29
C THR A 196 -0.59 6.93 -23.11
N GLY A 197 -1.51 6.15 -23.65
CA GLY A 197 -1.21 5.00 -24.51
C GLY A 197 -1.04 3.71 -23.73
N CYS A 198 -0.74 2.64 -24.45
CA CYS A 198 -0.63 1.29 -23.88
C CYS A 198 0.81 0.77 -23.85
N ASP A 199 1.75 1.52 -24.45
CA ASP A 199 3.16 1.13 -24.53
C ASP A 199 3.91 1.55 -23.26
N PRO A 200 4.97 0.84 -22.89
CA PRO A 200 5.83 1.21 -21.77
C PRO A 200 6.47 2.59 -21.97
N ILE A 201 6.51 3.37 -20.91
CA ILE A 201 7.01 4.75 -20.93
C ILE A 201 8.24 4.83 -20.02
N LYS A 202 9.40 5.09 -20.59
CA LYS A 202 10.61 5.38 -19.83
C LYS A 202 10.45 6.76 -19.18
N LEU A 203 10.30 6.77 -17.86
CA LEU A 203 10.22 8.00 -17.08
C LEU A 203 11.62 8.57 -16.85
N GLU A 204 12.56 7.70 -16.50
CA GLU A 204 13.99 7.94 -16.27
C GLU A 204 14.80 6.67 -16.62
N ASP A 205 16.12 6.72 -16.53
CA ASP A 205 16.97 5.59 -16.93
C ASP A 205 16.70 4.30 -16.17
N ASP A 206 16.30 4.41 -14.91
CA ASP A 206 16.01 3.29 -14.02
C ASP A 206 14.51 3.16 -13.64
N LEU A 207 13.64 3.97 -14.25
CA LEU A 207 12.20 3.99 -13.98
C LEU A 207 11.39 3.82 -15.27
N VAL A 208 10.59 2.77 -15.34
CA VAL A 208 9.70 2.50 -16.47
C VAL A 208 8.25 2.35 -15.95
N ALA A 209 7.35 3.18 -16.47
CA ALA A 209 5.91 3.02 -16.27
C ALA A 209 5.36 2.05 -17.32
N VAL A 210 4.72 0.98 -16.89
CA VAL A 210 4.13 -0.02 -17.78
C VAL A 210 2.61 0.03 -17.60
N PRO A 211 1.85 0.55 -18.60
CA PRO A 211 0.39 0.53 -18.54
C PRO A 211 -0.15 -0.90 -18.48
N THR A 212 -0.94 -1.18 -17.46
CA THR A 212 -1.54 -2.48 -17.17
C THR A 212 -3.04 -2.34 -16.89
N PRO A 213 -3.83 -1.91 -17.89
CA PRO A 213 -5.27 -1.78 -17.72
C PRO A 213 -5.89 -3.11 -17.29
N GLY A 214 -6.89 -3.03 -16.41
CA GLY A 214 -7.59 -4.21 -15.88
C GLY A 214 -8.31 -3.89 -14.59
N HIS A 215 -7.60 -3.75 -13.48
CA HIS A 215 -8.17 -3.29 -12.21
C HIS A 215 -8.90 -1.95 -12.39
N THR A 216 -8.20 -0.94 -12.88
CA THR A 216 -8.80 0.27 -13.46
C THR A 216 -8.38 0.44 -14.91
N ARG A 217 -9.00 1.37 -15.62
CA ARG A 217 -8.70 1.60 -17.03
C ARG A 217 -7.31 2.19 -17.25
N GLY A 218 -6.86 3.07 -16.36
CA GLY A 218 -5.55 3.72 -16.39
C GLY A 218 -4.52 3.07 -15.47
N HIS A 219 -4.80 1.88 -14.91
CA HIS A 219 -3.84 1.22 -14.04
C HIS A 219 -2.48 1.08 -14.72
N THR A 220 -1.41 1.43 -14.00
CA THR A 220 -0.04 1.45 -14.52
C THR A 220 0.91 1.02 -13.41
N VAL A 221 1.70 -0.01 -13.65
CA VAL A 221 2.74 -0.43 -12.70
C VAL A 221 4.02 0.37 -12.93
N LEU A 222 4.83 0.51 -11.88
CA LEU A 222 6.15 1.12 -11.97
C LEU A 222 7.22 0.05 -11.80
N LEU A 223 8.10 -0.09 -12.77
CA LEU A 223 9.28 -0.94 -12.70
C LEU A 223 10.51 -0.08 -12.40
N TYR A 224 11.21 -0.41 -11.32
CA TYR A 224 12.44 0.26 -10.89
C TYR A 224 13.62 -0.70 -10.97
N ARG A 225 14.65 -0.32 -11.75
CA ARG A 225 15.92 -1.05 -11.96
C ARG A 225 15.76 -2.50 -12.39
N ASN A 226 14.72 -2.85 -13.14
CA ASN A 226 14.38 -4.24 -13.49
C ASN A 226 14.44 -5.19 -12.28
N ARG A 227 14.06 -4.70 -11.10
CA ARG A 227 14.15 -5.44 -9.85
C ARG A 227 12.90 -5.29 -8.99
N TYR A 228 12.30 -4.09 -8.93
CA TYR A 228 11.16 -3.80 -8.08
C TYR A 228 9.95 -3.45 -8.93
N LEU A 229 8.92 -4.28 -8.89
CA LEU A 229 7.63 -4.01 -9.50
C LEU A 229 6.66 -3.47 -8.45
N PHE A 230 6.35 -2.17 -8.52
CA PHE A 230 5.27 -1.56 -7.76
C PHE A 230 3.97 -1.82 -8.54
N SER A 231 3.25 -2.81 -8.09
CA SER A 231 2.17 -3.43 -8.87
C SER A 231 0.79 -2.81 -8.63
N GLY A 232 0.66 -1.82 -7.70
CA GLY A 232 -0.66 -1.33 -7.31
C GLY A 232 -1.59 -2.50 -6.97
N ASP A 233 -2.80 -2.48 -7.50
CA ASP A 233 -3.80 -3.53 -7.29
C ASP A 233 -3.89 -4.55 -8.43
N HIS A 234 -2.85 -4.60 -9.26
CA HIS A 234 -2.81 -5.51 -10.40
C HIS A 234 -2.37 -6.94 -10.02
N LEU A 235 -1.43 -7.06 -9.08
CA LEU A 235 -0.77 -8.31 -8.71
C LEU A 235 -0.22 -8.22 -7.29
N TRP A 236 -0.42 -9.29 -6.49
CA TRP A 236 0.10 -9.37 -5.12
C TRP A 236 0.42 -10.82 -4.73
N TRP A 237 1.11 -11.02 -3.61
CA TRP A 237 1.25 -12.33 -2.99
C TRP A 237 0.05 -12.63 -2.10
N SER A 238 -0.63 -13.73 -2.34
CA SER A 238 -1.71 -14.23 -1.51
C SER A 238 -1.17 -15.17 -0.43
N ALA A 239 -1.43 -14.85 0.83
CA ALA A 239 -1.10 -15.72 1.96
C ALA A 239 -1.89 -17.03 1.92
N ASN A 240 -3.15 -16.98 1.46
CA ASN A 240 -4.03 -18.13 1.41
C ASN A 240 -3.60 -19.13 0.33
N TYR A 241 -3.24 -18.63 -0.86
CA TYR A 241 -2.80 -19.49 -1.98
C TYR A 241 -1.29 -19.74 -1.99
N LYS A 242 -0.52 -19.03 -1.15
CA LYS A 242 0.95 -19.05 -1.13
C LYS A 242 1.55 -18.89 -2.52
N SER A 243 1.02 -17.95 -3.28
CA SER A 243 1.38 -17.70 -4.68
C SER A 243 1.07 -16.27 -5.09
N LEU A 244 1.65 -15.80 -6.18
CA LEU A 244 1.21 -14.57 -6.85
C LEU A 244 -0.25 -14.72 -7.28
N HIS A 245 -1.03 -13.66 -7.10
CA HIS A 245 -2.48 -13.68 -7.28
C HIS A 245 -2.99 -12.36 -7.84
N ALA A 246 -4.06 -12.45 -8.60
CA ALA A 246 -4.95 -11.36 -8.98
C ALA A 246 -6.40 -11.88 -8.85
N SER A 247 -7.37 -11.01 -8.60
CA SER A 247 -8.76 -11.41 -8.37
C SER A 247 -9.73 -10.62 -9.24
N SER A 248 -10.66 -11.32 -9.89
CA SER A 248 -11.75 -10.69 -10.63
C SER A 248 -12.72 -9.92 -9.72
N ASN A 249 -12.78 -10.26 -8.42
CA ASN A 249 -13.68 -9.61 -7.46
C ASN A 249 -13.29 -8.16 -7.15
N VAL A 250 -12.02 -7.80 -7.41
CA VAL A 250 -11.49 -6.44 -7.23
C VAL A 250 -11.00 -5.86 -8.57
N CYS A 251 -11.54 -6.31 -9.68
CA CYS A 251 -11.23 -5.81 -11.02
C CYS A 251 -12.40 -4.96 -11.52
N TRP A 252 -12.26 -3.63 -11.45
CA TRP A 252 -13.36 -2.69 -11.70
C TRP A 252 -13.57 -2.36 -13.17
N TYR A 253 -12.54 -2.54 -14.00
CA TYR A 253 -12.63 -2.20 -15.43
C TYR A 253 -12.84 -3.42 -16.31
N SER A 254 -11.85 -4.32 -16.41
CA SER A 254 -11.93 -5.46 -17.34
C SER A 254 -10.99 -6.59 -16.95
N TRP A 255 -11.56 -7.74 -16.62
CA TRP A 255 -10.77 -8.93 -16.28
C TRP A 255 -9.96 -9.46 -17.47
N SER A 256 -10.51 -9.39 -18.68
CA SER A 256 -9.80 -9.81 -19.90
C SER A 256 -8.62 -8.89 -20.22
N GLU A 257 -8.73 -7.57 -19.95
CA GLU A 257 -7.61 -6.65 -20.07
C GLU A 257 -6.56 -6.92 -19.00
N GLN A 258 -6.98 -7.24 -17.77
CA GLN A 258 -6.05 -7.57 -16.69
C GLN A 258 -5.24 -8.83 -17.01
N ILE A 259 -5.84 -9.85 -17.63
CA ILE A 259 -5.12 -11.03 -18.10
C ILE A 259 -4.07 -10.65 -19.15
N ARG A 260 -4.44 -9.82 -20.17
CA ARG A 260 -3.48 -9.34 -21.17
C ARG A 260 -2.34 -8.53 -20.56
N SER A 261 -2.67 -7.70 -19.59
CA SER A 261 -1.68 -6.90 -18.85
C SER A 261 -0.73 -7.77 -18.02
N MET A 262 -1.25 -8.87 -17.42
CA MET A 262 -0.39 -9.85 -16.74
C MET A 262 0.55 -10.57 -17.71
N GLU A 263 0.06 -10.92 -18.92
CA GLU A 263 0.91 -11.51 -19.96
C GLU A 263 2.04 -10.56 -20.40
N LYS A 264 1.76 -9.26 -20.50
CA LYS A 264 2.77 -8.24 -20.80
C LYS A 264 3.89 -8.21 -19.75
N LEU A 265 3.60 -8.50 -18.48
CA LEU A 265 4.62 -8.53 -17.43
C LEU A 265 5.64 -9.68 -17.59
N LEU A 266 5.36 -10.69 -18.42
CA LEU A 266 6.33 -11.75 -18.75
C LEU A 266 7.55 -11.22 -19.54
N ASP A 267 7.45 -10.06 -20.15
CA ASP A 267 8.55 -9.41 -20.90
C ASP A 267 9.52 -8.65 -19.99
N TYR A 268 9.29 -8.66 -18.66
CA TYR A 268 10.09 -7.89 -17.69
C TYR A 268 10.70 -8.79 -16.63
N GLU A 269 11.91 -8.44 -16.22
CA GLU A 269 12.61 -9.04 -15.09
C GLU A 269 12.33 -8.23 -13.81
N PHE A 270 12.00 -8.91 -12.71
CA PHE A 270 11.88 -8.32 -11.38
C PHE A 270 11.94 -9.40 -10.29
N GLU A 271 12.51 -9.05 -9.14
CA GLU A 271 12.61 -9.92 -7.96
C GLU A 271 11.51 -9.61 -6.92
N TRP A 272 11.03 -8.37 -6.92
CA TRP A 272 10.06 -7.89 -5.95
C TRP A 272 8.73 -7.54 -6.59
N VAL A 273 7.64 -7.99 -5.96
CA VAL A 273 6.28 -7.49 -6.17
C VAL A 273 5.88 -6.69 -4.94
N LEU A 274 5.60 -5.40 -5.13
CA LEU A 274 5.29 -4.40 -4.11
C LEU A 274 3.89 -3.84 -4.40
N PRO A 275 2.82 -4.48 -3.89
CA PRO A 275 1.44 -4.11 -4.21
C PRO A 275 0.90 -2.96 -3.35
N GLY A 276 -0.19 -2.33 -3.78
CA GLY A 276 -1.03 -1.47 -2.97
C GLY A 276 -1.80 -2.31 -1.93
N HIS A 277 -2.54 -3.31 -2.38
CA HIS A 277 -3.21 -4.26 -1.51
C HIS A 277 -2.65 -5.68 -1.64
N GLY A 278 -2.73 -6.45 -0.54
CA GLY A 278 -2.14 -7.78 -0.43
C GLY A 278 -0.68 -7.76 0.01
N ARG A 279 -0.01 -8.92 -0.06
CA ARG A 279 1.32 -9.06 0.52
C ARG A 279 2.42 -8.84 -0.51
N ARG A 280 3.52 -8.30 -0.04
CA ARG A 280 4.77 -8.20 -0.80
C ARG A 280 5.38 -9.59 -1.00
N ALA A 281 6.08 -9.78 -2.13
CA ALA A 281 6.86 -10.98 -2.39
C ALA A 281 8.25 -10.63 -2.90
N ARG A 282 9.23 -11.41 -2.46
CA ARG A 282 10.56 -11.47 -3.09
C ARG A 282 10.82 -12.89 -3.52
N LEU A 283 11.12 -13.07 -4.78
CA LEU A 283 11.45 -14.36 -5.39
C LEU A 283 12.67 -14.18 -6.29
N ASN A 284 13.41 -15.25 -6.54
CA ASN A 284 14.41 -15.20 -7.61
C ASN A 284 13.73 -15.19 -8.99
N ASP A 285 14.43 -14.79 -10.03
CA ASP A 285 13.88 -14.58 -11.38
C ASP A 285 13.10 -15.78 -11.90
N ARG A 286 13.63 -17.00 -11.70
CA ARG A 286 12.97 -18.22 -12.16
C ARG A 286 11.68 -18.51 -11.42
N GLU A 287 11.69 -18.33 -10.11
CA GLU A 287 10.49 -18.52 -9.26
C GLU A 287 9.44 -17.43 -9.58
N MET A 288 9.87 -16.20 -9.76
CA MET A 288 9.00 -15.09 -10.13
C MET A 288 8.28 -15.37 -11.45
N MET A 289 9.02 -15.79 -12.48
CA MET A 289 8.44 -16.14 -13.78
C MET A 289 7.45 -17.32 -13.67
N ASN A 290 7.82 -18.41 -12.98
CA ASN A 290 6.94 -19.56 -12.76
C ASN A 290 5.64 -19.17 -12.01
N GLN A 291 5.75 -18.29 -11.02
CA GLN A 291 4.59 -17.80 -10.27
C GLN A 291 3.70 -16.91 -11.12
N LEU A 292 4.26 -16.06 -11.95
CA LEU A 292 3.52 -15.19 -12.87
C LEU A 292 2.77 -16.02 -13.92
N GLU A 293 3.43 -16.98 -14.59
CA GLU A 293 2.80 -17.91 -15.54
C GLU A 293 1.65 -18.69 -14.89
N SER A 294 1.87 -19.18 -13.66
CA SER A 294 0.85 -19.90 -12.90
C SER A 294 -0.34 -19.02 -12.54
N ALA A 295 -0.10 -17.76 -12.17
CA ALA A 295 -1.17 -16.78 -11.91
C ALA A 295 -1.98 -16.52 -13.17
N ILE A 296 -1.34 -16.28 -14.32
CA ILE A 296 -2.00 -16.07 -15.61
C ILE A 296 -2.85 -17.29 -16.00
N ALA A 297 -2.33 -18.50 -15.83
CA ALA A 297 -3.07 -19.73 -16.12
C ALA A 297 -4.36 -19.85 -15.27
N ARG A 298 -4.27 -19.52 -13.96
CA ARG A 298 -5.44 -19.47 -13.06
C ARG A 298 -6.46 -18.41 -13.51
N MET A 299 -6.01 -17.21 -13.84
CA MET A 299 -6.87 -16.12 -14.30
C MET A 299 -7.66 -16.52 -15.58
N LYS A 300 -6.97 -17.16 -16.54
CA LYS A 300 -7.61 -17.66 -17.78
C LYS A 300 -8.63 -18.77 -17.50
N SER A 301 -8.36 -19.64 -16.54
CA SER A 301 -9.32 -20.72 -16.19
C SER A 301 -10.60 -20.17 -15.56
N GLN A 302 -10.48 -19.17 -14.68
CA GLN A 302 -11.63 -18.48 -14.08
C GLN A 302 -12.50 -17.76 -15.13
N SER A 303 -11.87 -17.14 -16.12
CA SER A 303 -12.59 -16.47 -17.22
C SER A 303 -13.45 -17.44 -18.05
N ARG A 304 -13.00 -18.69 -18.22
CA ARG A 304 -13.74 -19.72 -18.97
C ARG A 304 -14.94 -20.30 -18.21
N LEU A 305 -14.96 -20.20 -16.89
CA LEU A 305 -16.05 -20.71 -16.04
C LEU A 305 -17.17 -19.66 -15.85
N ALA A 306 -16.89 -18.40 -16.14
CA ALA A 306 -17.82 -17.29 -15.99
C ALA A 306 -18.54 -16.90 -17.31
N GLY A 307 -18.19 -17.50 -18.44
CA GLY A 307 -18.79 -17.31 -19.77
C GLY A 307 -19.51 -18.57 -20.20
#